data_500f163a1a4facb556255c9854ee44ef
#
_entry.id   500f163a1a4facb556255c9854ee44ef
#
_cell.length_a   1.000
_cell.length_b   1.000
_cell.length_c   1.000
_cell.angle_alpha   90.00
_cell.angle_beta   90.00
_cell.angle_gamma   90.00
#
_symmetry.space_group_name_H-M   'P 1'
#
loop_
_entity.id
_entity.type
_entity.pdbx_description
1 polymer ?
#
loop_
_entity_poly.entity_id
_entity_poly.type
_entity_poly.pdbx_seq_one_letter_code
_entity_poly.pdbx_strand_id
1 'polypeptide(L)'
;MKNVTRFLSLLLLLSLCLSLFAACDTSDGGDDVTLPATVPTTDAPTEAPTEAPTEAPEPALVVDSTYRIVISAEADETTRKAADALAASIKEKASLELSIVTDAEELAAYEIVLGHTNRAESTASESGYTLFQNRESLYVDAGNSIDLYYAVQAVAEAWLTTDFGLTESGVITLPESRVADLNGLATKRDTSIKILSQNVRCTDDPNGNSIAERAERLQELILEYKPDLIGTQETTAGWNAKFKGMIRRGGIGNYELVGDSRNGKKAKDGEWNTILYNADRFELLDSDTTWLSDTPTEPTKVEGALCLRICTWALLKDKNTGEIILFANTHLDHSNDQVRSAQMDILMDYLADRIGEYPFYLTGDFNCEVNSIPYETVTARLQDSHKTAWEDLSTAVNTYHAYTVEGKSEIDFIFHNDRTTPVQYEIISKDYGGFVSDH
;
A
#
# COMPACT_ATOMS: atom_id res chain seq x y z
N MET A 1 37.69 -11.94 7.97
CA MET A 1 38.55 -10.86 7.48
C MET A 1 38.25 -10.38 6.06
N LYS A 2 37.08 -10.63 5.51
CA LYS A 2 36.68 -10.14 4.14
C LYS A 2 35.62 -9.01 4.17
N ASN A 3 35.10 -8.65 5.33
CA ASN A 3 34.03 -7.63 5.46
C ASN A 3 34.51 -6.23 5.91
N VAL A 4 35.81 -6.08 6.21
CA VAL A 4 36.35 -4.78 6.63
C VAL A 4 36.80 -3.94 5.43
N THR A 5 37.07 -4.55 4.29
CA THR A 5 37.57 -3.83 3.09
C THR A 5 36.48 -3.14 2.25
N ARG A 6 35.22 -3.49 2.44
CA ARG A 6 34.11 -2.83 1.73
C ARG A 6 33.60 -1.56 2.42
N PHE A 7 33.83 -1.43 3.72
CA PHE A 7 33.41 -0.23 4.47
C PHE A 7 34.37 0.96 4.28
N LEU A 8 35.64 0.71 3.96
CA LEU A 8 36.61 1.79 3.70
C LEU A 8 36.50 2.39 2.30
N SER A 9 35.91 1.69 1.34
CA SER A 9 35.75 2.19 -0.04
C SER A 9 34.57 3.16 -0.19
N LEU A 10 33.59 3.10 0.70
CA LEU A 10 32.42 4.01 0.66
C LEU A 10 32.70 5.35 1.33
N LEU A 11 33.60 5.41 2.31
CA LEU A 11 34.00 6.66 2.97
C LEU A 11 34.97 7.50 2.13
N LEU A 12 35.70 6.91 1.17
CA LEU A 12 36.62 7.66 0.30
C LEU A 12 35.90 8.32 -0.89
N LEU A 13 34.73 7.83 -1.29
CA LEU A 13 33.92 8.42 -2.37
C LEU A 13 33.09 9.64 -1.93
N LEU A 14 32.75 9.76 -0.65
CA LEU A 14 32.07 10.94 -0.11
C LEU A 14 33.00 12.14 0.17
N SER A 15 34.31 11.91 0.25
CA SER A 15 35.33 12.96 0.49
C SER A 15 35.79 13.64 -0.82
N LEU A 16 35.51 13.08 -1.99
CA LEU A 16 35.93 13.64 -3.28
C LEU A 16 34.88 14.54 -3.97
N CYS A 17 33.66 14.59 -3.48
CA CYS A 17 32.61 15.46 -4.06
C CYS A 17 32.49 16.86 -3.43
N LEU A 18 33.26 17.18 -2.40
CA LEU A 18 33.22 18.49 -1.74
C LEU A 18 34.37 19.46 -2.09
N SER A 19 35.23 19.16 -3.07
CA SER A 19 36.40 19.97 -3.40
C SER A 19 36.46 20.52 -4.82
N LEU A 20 35.32 20.71 -5.50
CA LEU A 20 35.28 21.18 -6.90
C LEU A 20 34.46 22.47 -7.14
N PHE A 21 34.28 23.32 -6.10
CA PHE A 21 33.75 24.66 -6.29
C PHE A 21 34.63 25.69 -5.56
N ALA A 22 35.84 25.91 -6.05
CA ALA A 22 36.59 27.14 -5.80
C ALA A 22 37.77 27.17 -6.80
N ALA A 23 37.62 27.91 -7.88
CA ALA A 23 38.65 28.66 -8.59
C ALA A 23 38.25 28.93 -10.05
N CYS A 24 37.89 30.15 -10.31
CA CYS A 24 38.29 30.87 -11.54
C CYS A 24 38.10 32.33 -11.27
N ASP A 25 39.20 32.93 -10.90
CA ASP A 25 39.47 34.36 -10.94
C ASP A 25 40.64 34.55 -11.92
N THR A 26 40.62 35.59 -12.69
CA THR A 26 41.67 36.36 -13.35
C THR A 26 41.18 36.93 -14.66
N SER A 27 41.08 38.19 -14.73
CA SER A 27 41.93 39.29 -15.13
C SER A 27 41.57 39.74 -16.55
N ASP A 28 41.37 41.00 -16.89
CA ASP A 28 42.38 42.06 -17.03
C ASP A 28 41.75 43.34 -17.59
N GLY A 29 42.35 44.49 -17.33
CA GLY A 29 42.36 45.66 -18.19
C GLY A 29 41.50 46.87 -17.72
N GLY A 30 41.95 47.79 -17.03
CA GLY A 30 42.62 49.04 -17.12
C GLY A 30 41.82 50.16 -17.74
N ASP A 31 41.59 51.23 -17.01
CA ASP A 31 42.11 52.58 -17.32
C ASP A 31 41.53 53.63 -16.35
N ASP A 32 42.43 54.45 -15.94
CA ASP A 32 42.52 55.61 -15.10
C ASP A 32 41.58 56.79 -15.49
N VAL A 33 41.00 57.52 -14.50
CA VAL A 33 40.90 59.00 -14.40
C VAL A 33 40.39 59.47 -13.04
N THR A 34 41.33 60.14 -12.34
CA THR A 34 41.31 61.21 -11.34
C THR A 34 40.01 61.71 -10.68
N LEU A 35 40.21 61.87 -9.33
CA LEU A 35 39.42 62.63 -8.37
C LEU A 35 39.37 64.14 -8.61
N PRO A 36 38.46 64.91 -7.97
CA PRO A 36 38.85 65.54 -6.72
C PRO A 36 37.79 65.57 -5.59
N ALA A 37 38.33 65.72 -4.41
CA ALA A 37 37.69 65.74 -3.11
C ALA A 37 36.80 66.98 -2.84
N THR A 38 35.78 66.74 -2.00
CA THR A 38 35.42 67.72 -0.91
C THR A 38 34.62 67.01 0.20
N VAL A 39 35.00 67.23 1.41
CA VAL A 39 34.37 66.89 2.71
C VAL A 39 33.94 68.27 3.28
N PRO A 40 33.09 68.40 4.29
CA PRO A 40 32.21 67.56 5.09
C PRO A 40 30.83 68.16 5.33
N THR A 41 29.87 67.37 5.86
CA THR A 41 28.98 67.83 6.95
C THR A 41 28.37 66.68 7.73
N THR A 42 28.47 66.84 9.01
CA THR A 42 27.82 66.03 10.07
C THR A 42 26.31 66.03 9.96
N ASP A 43 25.70 64.89 10.07
CA ASP A 43 24.34 64.77 10.58
C ASP A 43 24.15 63.49 11.41
N ALA A 44 23.26 63.58 12.37
CA ALA A 44 22.99 62.74 13.50
C ALA A 44 22.53 61.35 13.16
N PRO A 45 22.57 60.38 14.09
CA PRO A 45 22.11 59.02 13.86
C PRO A 45 20.60 59.03 13.71
N THR A 46 20.12 58.63 12.52
CA THR A 46 18.73 58.28 12.28
C THR A 46 18.48 56.94 12.97
N GLU A 47 17.59 56.95 13.97
CA GLU A 47 17.04 55.73 14.56
C GLU A 47 16.50 54.85 13.44
N ALA A 48 16.92 53.59 13.44
CA ALA A 48 16.32 52.56 12.61
C ALA A 48 14.83 52.47 12.94
N PRO A 49 13.94 52.27 11.95
CA PRO A 49 12.55 51.99 12.22
C PRO A 49 12.48 50.71 13.06
N THR A 50 11.94 50.85 14.27
CA THR A 50 11.52 49.70 15.06
C THR A 50 10.46 48.99 14.23
N GLU A 51 10.78 47.82 13.66
CA GLU A 51 9.76 46.94 13.10
C GLU A 51 8.73 46.69 14.20
N ALA A 52 7.49 47.08 13.94
CA ALA A 52 6.36 46.68 14.76
C ALA A 52 6.36 45.16 14.90
N PRO A 53 6.01 44.62 16.06
CA PRO A 53 5.85 43.16 16.17
C PRO A 53 4.89 42.71 15.09
N THR A 54 5.33 41.85 14.21
CA THR A 54 4.46 41.18 13.25
C THR A 54 3.47 40.40 14.09
N GLU A 55 2.21 40.83 14.17
CA GLU A 55 1.13 40.03 14.76
C GLU A 55 1.16 38.68 14.07
N ALA A 56 1.15 37.63 14.87
CA ALA A 56 0.99 36.28 14.35
C ALA A 56 -0.27 36.25 13.44
N PRO A 57 -0.20 35.67 12.26
CA PRO A 57 -1.37 35.62 11.38
C PRO A 57 -2.52 35.00 12.14
N GLU A 58 -3.68 35.64 12.11
CA GLU A 58 -4.91 35.12 12.69
C GLU A 58 -5.21 33.71 12.08
N PRO A 59 -5.68 32.73 12.87
CA PRO A 59 -6.00 31.43 12.34
C PRO A 59 -7.14 31.53 11.33
N ALA A 60 -6.97 30.96 10.15
CA ALA A 60 -7.98 30.97 9.10
C ALA A 60 -9.23 30.14 9.47
N LEU A 61 -9.04 29.12 10.31
CA LEU A 61 -10.11 28.23 10.75
C LEU A 61 -9.83 27.67 12.14
N VAL A 62 -10.88 27.63 12.96
CA VAL A 62 -10.85 27.03 14.29
C VAL A 62 -11.89 25.93 14.35
N VAL A 63 -11.45 24.67 14.50
CA VAL A 63 -12.33 23.52 14.71
C VAL A 63 -12.47 23.26 16.20
N ASP A 64 -13.69 23.39 16.70
CA ASP A 64 -14.06 23.20 18.10
C ASP A 64 -15.31 22.30 18.25
N SER A 65 -15.91 22.27 19.43
CA SER A 65 -17.09 21.46 19.73
C SER A 65 -18.37 21.85 18.95
N THR A 66 -18.35 22.93 18.18
CA THR A 66 -19.48 23.32 17.30
C THR A 66 -19.46 22.57 15.99
N TYR A 67 -18.32 21.94 15.64
CA TYR A 67 -18.20 21.10 14.45
C TYR A 67 -18.83 19.73 14.63
N ARG A 68 -19.24 19.15 13.52
CA ARG A 68 -19.67 17.75 13.40
C ARG A 68 -19.08 17.12 12.14
N ILE A 69 -18.92 15.82 12.15
CA ILE A 69 -18.49 15.04 10.98
C ILE A 69 -19.75 14.60 10.22
N VAL A 70 -19.78 14.82 8.91
CA VAL A 70 -20.91 14.48 8.04
C VAL A 70 -20.48 13.46 7.00
N ILE A 71 -21.24 12.37 6.90
CA ILE A 71 -21.11 11.35 5.86
C ILE A 71 -22.45 11.22 5.09
N SER A 72 -22.42 10.53 3.94
CA SER A 72 -23.67 10.21 3.24
C SER A 72 -24.59 9.32 4.09
N ALA A 73 -25.90 9.53 3.97
CA ALA A 73 -26.90 8.62 4.56
C ALA A 73 -26.78 7.19 3.97
N GLU A 74 -26.28 7.08 2.75
CA GLU A 74 -26.03 5.83 2.03
C GLU A 74 -24.56 5.38 2.11
N ALA A 75 -23.76 5.96 3.04
CA ALA A 75 -22.36 5.61 3.22
C ALA A 75 -22.19 4.11 3.45
N ASP A 76 -21.20 3.52 2.77
CA ASP A 76 -20.76 2.15 2.99
C ASP A 76 -20.04 1.99 4.36
N GLU A 77 -19.70 0.77 4.70
CA GLU A 77 -19.07 0.49 5.99
C GLU A 77 -17.66 1.09 6.07
N THR A 78 -16.91 1.11 4.97
CA THR A 78 -15.57 1.70 4.89
C THR A 78 -15.61 3.20 5.15
N THR A 79 -16.57 3.92 4.56
CA THR A 79 -16.80 5.35 4.82
C THR A 79 -17.15 5.60 6.29
N ARG A 80 -18.00 4.76 6.90
CA ARG A 80 -18.35 4.87 8.32
C ARG A 80 -17.13 4.68 9.22
N LYS A 81 -16.33 3.65 8.95
CA LYS A 81 -15.08 3.41 9.69
C LYS A 81 -14.05 4.54 9.52
N ALA A 82 -13.98 5.15 8.33
CA ALA A 82 -13.14 6.33 8.12
C ALA A 82 -13.59 7.51 9.01
N ALA A 83 -14.90 7.76 9.10
CA ALA A 83 -15.43 8.79 9.97
C ALA A 83 -15.17 8.51 11.46
N ASP A 84 -15.36 7.26 11.89
CA ASP A 84 -15.04 6.83 13.26
C ASP A 84 -13.55 7.00 13.58
N ALA A 85 -12.66 6.66 12.65
CA ALA A 85 -11.22 6.82 12.80
C ALA A 85 -10.82 8.30 12.94
N LEU A 86 -11.42 9.20 12.15
CA LEU A 86 -11.19 10.65 12.28
C LEU A 86 -11.66 11.15 13.64
N ALA A 87 -12.88 10.81 14.04
CA ALA A 87 -13.45 11.22 15.33
C ALA A 87 -12.60 10.73 16.50
N ALA A 88 -12.14 9.47 16.43
CA ALA A 88 -11.27 8.88 17.44
C ALA A 88 -9.91 9.59 17.54
N SER A 89 -9.28 9.89 16.39
CA SER A 89 -8.01 10.62 16.34
C SER A 89 -8.14 12.05 16.88
N ILE A 90 -9.22 12.74 16.55
CA ILE A 90 -9.52 14.08 17.09
C ILE A 90 -9.73 14.01 18.60
N LYS A 91 -10.48 13.04 19.07
CA LYS A 91 -10.71 12.85 20.53
C LYS A 91 -9.41 12.53 21.26
N GLU A 92 -8.60 11.62 20.74
CA GLU A 92 -7.34 11.20 21.36
C GLU A 92 -6.34 12.36 21.45
N LYS A 93 -6.13 13.08 20.36
CA LYS A 93 -5.06 14.06 20.25
C LYS A 93 -5.48 15.48 20.69
N ALA A 94 -6.72 15.88 20.41
CA ALA A 94 -7.23 17.22 20.73
C ALA A 94 -8.18 17.24 21.95
N SER A 95 -8.56 16.10 22.52
CA SER A 95 -9.59 16.00 23.57
C SER A 95 -10.93 16.62 23.14
N LEU A 96 -11.23 16.60 21.84
CA LEU A 96 -12.42 17.17 21.24
C LEU A 96 -13.34 16.05 20.76
N GLU A 97 -14.58 16.01 21.27
CA GLU A 97 -15.59 15.05 20.82
C GLU A 97 -16.49 15.68 19.75
N LEU A 98 -16.44 15.11 18.54
CA LEU A 98 -17.32 15.50 17.44
C LEU A 98 -18.34 14.40 17.19
N SER A 99 -19.61 14.78 16.95
CA SER A 99 -20.65 13.84 16.55
C SER A 99 -20.51 13.50 15.07
N ILE A 100 -20.80 12.24 14.73
CA ILE A 100 -20.94 11.80 13.34
C ILE A 100 -22.42 11.79 13.01
N VAL A 101 -22.80 12.48 11.94
CA VAL A 101 -24.18 12.57 11.44
C VAL A 101 -24.21 12.26 9.95
N THR A 102 -25.41 12.07 9.40
CA THR A 102 -25.56 11.89 7.96
C THR A 102 -26.01 13.17 7.28
N ASP A 103 -25.83 13.25 5.98
CA ASP A 103 -26.27 14.36 5.14
C ASP A 103 -27.81 14.43 4.97
N ALA A 104 -28.57 13.49 5.55
CA ALA A 104 -30.00 13.58 5.71
C ALA A 104 -30.39 14.64 6.73
N GLU A 105 -29.52 15.02 7.65
CA GLU A 105 -29.75 16.13 8.58
C GLU A 105 -29.61 17.50 7.90
N GLU A 106 -30.22 18.53 8.49
CA GLU A 106 -30.09 19.90 8.00
C GLU A 106 -28.63 20.35 7.99
N LEU A 107 -28.29 21.16 6.98
CA LEU A 107 -26.98 21.77 6.84
C LEU A 107 -26.64 22.63 8.06
N ALA A 108 -25.49 22.39 8.69
CA ALA A 108 -24.95 23.27 9.72
C ALA A 108 -23.84 24.17 9.15
N ALA A 109 -23.48 25.19 9.91
CA ALA A 109 -22.43 26.12 9.50
C ALA A 109 -21.03 25.49 9.60
N TYR A 110 -20.83 24.56 10.55
CA TYR A 110 -19.53 24.01 10.93
C TYR A 110 -19.54 22.49 10.73
N GLU A 111 -19.10 22.05 9.57
CA GLU A 111 -19.09 20.61 9.20
C GLU A 111 -17.70 20.17 8.68
N ILE A 112 -17.28 18.95 9.05
CA ILE A 112 -16.22 18.21 8.38
C ILE A 112 -16.92 17.15 7.53
N VAL A 113 -16.99 17.38 6.24
CA VAL A 113 -17.75 16.56 5.28
C VAL A 113 -16.81 15.52 4.68
N LEU A 114 -17.18 14.25 4.78
CA LEU A 114 -16.37 13.12 4.30
C LEU A 114 -17.04 12.44 3.11
N GLY A 115 -16.31 12.39 2.00
CA GLY A 115 -16.72 11.72 0.78
C GLY A 115 -17.92 12.38 0.09
N HIS A 116 -18.58 11.63 -0.77
CA HIS A 116 -19.71 12.12 -1.55
C HIS A 116 -20.96 12.29 -0.69
N THR A 117 -21.42 13.50 -0.57
CA THR A 117 -22.62 13.87 0.19
C THR A 117 -23.46 14.87 -0.60
N ASN A 118 -24.65 15.19 -0.11
CA ASN A 118 -25.48 16.26 -0.69
C ASN A 118 -25.01 17.69 -0.31
N ARG A 119 -23.87 17.83 0.40
CA ARG A 119 -23.34 19.12 0.87
C ARG A 119 -22.62 19.91 -0.21
N ALA A 120 -21.96 19.23 -1.15
CA ALA A 120 -21.31 19.84 -2.30
C ALA A 120 -21.20 18.82 -3.45
N GLU A 121 -21.00 19.34 -4.68
CA GLU A 121 -20.61 18.47 -5.79
C GLU A 121 -19.21 17.92 -5.55
N SER A 122 -19.02 16.63 -5.86
CA SER A 122 -17.70 15.99 -5.76
C SER A 122 -16.72 16.64 -6.72
N THR A 123 -15.51 16.90 -6.20
CA THR A 123 -14.38 17.43 -6.98
C THR A 123 -13.30 16.37 -7.21
N ALA A 124 -13.43 15.21 -6.53
CA ALA A 124 -12.48 14.12 -6.69
C ALA A 124 -12.71 13.36 -8.01
N SER A 125 -11.64 12.92 -8.64
CA SER A 125 -11.69 11.98 -9.76
C SER A 125 -12.09 10.59 -9.25
N GLU A 126 -12.30 9.61 -10.14
CA GLU A 126 -12.64 8.23 -9.76
C GLU A 126 -11.61 7.59 -8.80
N SER A 127 -10.40 8.12 -8.74
CA SER A 127 -9.35 7.73 -7.80
C SER A 127 -8.67 8.94 -7.20
N GLY A 128 -8.19 8.79 -5.95
CA GLY A 128 -7.53 9.85 -5.19
C GLY A 128 -8.50 10.70 -4.37
N TYR A 129 -8.01 11.74 -3.73
CA TYR A 129 -8.80 12.61 -2.88
C TYR A 129 -8.42 14.07 -2.99
N THR A 130 -9.33 14.94 -2.57
CA THR A 130 -9.17 16.40 -2.53
C THR A 130 -9.60 16.91 -1.16
N LEU A 131 -8.81 17.83 -0.61
CA LEU A 131 -9.14 18.56 0.61
C LEU A 131 -9.44 20.01 0.24
N PHE A 132 -10.57 20.53 0.68
CA PHE A 132 -10.89 21.92 0.43
C PHE A 132 -11.78 22.51 1.54
N GLN A 133 -11.75 23.83 1.67
CA GLN A 133 -12.63 24.60 2.55
C GLN A 133 -13.68 25.30 1.73
N ASN A 134 -14.91 25.29 2.22
CA ASN A 134 -15.99 26.11 1.71
C ASN A 134 -16.68 26.80 2.89
N ARG A 135 -16.49 28.12 3.02
CA ARG A 135 -16.86 28.90 4.19
C ARG A 135 -16.19 28.33 5.45
N GLU A 136 -17.00 27.99 6.46
CA GLU A 136 -16.52 27.43 7.74
C GLU A 136 -16.43 25.90 7.71
N SER A 137 -16.86 25.24 6.63
CA SER A 137 -16.86 23.78 6.52
C SER A 137 -15.63 23.27 5.78
N LEU A 138 -15.13 22.11 6.24
CA LEU A 138 -14.02 21.39 5.65
C LEU A 138 -14.54 20.16 4.89
N TYR A 139 -13.98 19.91 3.72
CA TYR A 139 -14.36 18.81 2.86
C TYR A 139 -13.17 17.91 2.61
N VAL A 140 -13.34 16.63 2.92
CA VAL A 140 -12.45 15.55 2.55
C VAL A 140 -13.19 14.74 1.51
N ASP A 141 -13.00 15.06 0.25
CA ASP A 141 -13.68 14.43 -0.87
C ASP A 141 -12.76 13.39 -1.52
N ALA A 142 -13.32 12.24 -1.90
CA ALA A 142 -12.56 11.15 -2.48
C ALA A 142 -13.37 10.41 -3.55
N GLY A 143 -12.69 9.84 -4.53
CA GLY A 143 -13.31 9.12 -5.63
C GLY A 143 -13.97 7.80 -5.24
N ASN A 144 -13.55 7.24 -4.11
CA ASN A 144 -14.11 6.00 -3.53
C ASN A 144 -13.84 5.94 -2.02
N SER A 145 -14.44 4.98 -1.32
CA SER A 145 -14.34 4.84 0.13
C SER A 145 -12.93 4.47 0.63
N ILE A 146 -12.14 3.78 -0.18
CA ILE A 146 -10.76 3.43 0.15
C ILE A 146 -9.89 4.68 0.15
N ASP A 147 -9.98 5.48 -0.91
CA ASP A 147 -9.26 6.75 -1.01
C ASP A 147 -9.68 7.73 0.08
N LEU A 148 -10.97 7.71 0.46
CA LEU A 148 -11.49 8.49 1.59
C LEU A 148 -10.81 8.10 2.90
N TYR A 149 -10.63 6.82 3.14
CA TYR A 149 -9.94 6.35 4.34
C TYR A 149 -8.50 6.89 4.42
N TYR A 150 -7.75 6.83 3.32
CA TYR A 150 -6.40 7.39 3.27
C TYR A 150 -6.39 8.91 3.39
N ALA A 151 -7.37 9.59 2.79
CA ALA A 151 -7.55 11.03 2.97
C ALA A 151 -7.74 11.41 4.43
N VAL A 152 -8.57 10.66 5.14
CA VAL A 152 -8.82 10.86 6.58
C VAL A 152 -7.56 10.66 7.41
N GLN A 153 -6.73 9.66 7.10
CA GLN A 153 -5.44 9.48 7.79
C GLN A 153 -4.50 10.66 7.52
N ALA A 154 -4.39 11.10 6.26
CA ALA A 154 -3.56 12.25 5.91
C ALA A 154 -4.03 13.54 6.61
N VAL A 155 -5.34 13.74 6.74
CA VAL A 155 -5.94 14.84 7.49
C VAL A 155 -5.58 14.75 8.97
N ALA A 156 -5.75 13.59 9.59
CA ALA A 156 -5.43 13.38 10.99
C ALA A 156 -3.92 13.62 11.27
N GLU A 157 -3.04 13.17 10.40
CA GLU A 157 -1.61 13.47 10.50
C GLU A 157 -1.33 14.96 10.35
N ALA A 158 -1.93 15.64 9.35
CA ALA A 158 -1.67 17.04 9.08
C ALA A 158 -2.25 17.97 10.16
N TRP A 159 -3.46 17.71 10.64
CA TRP A 159 -4.18 18.63 11.54
C TRP A 159 -3.89 18.38 13.02
N LEU A 160 -3.50 17.19 13.39
CA LEU A 160 -3.39 16.77 14.78
C LEU A 160 -1.92 16.65 15.26
N THR A 161 -1.02 17.37 14.63
CA THR A 161 0.38 17.48 15.08
C THR A 161 0.62 18.78 15.85
N THR A 162 1.55 18.76 16.81
CA THR A 162 1.96 19.95 17.59
C THR A 162 2.55 21.07 16.71
N ASP A 163 3.06 20.72 15.53
CA ASP A 163 3.65 21.68 14.61
C ASP A 163 2.61 22.34 13.68
N PHE A 164 1.38 21.85 13.67
CA PHE A 164 0.44 22.28 12.67
C PHE A 164 -0.93 22.70 13.19
N GLY A 165 -1.70 21.93 13.89
CA GLY A 165 -3.09 22.27 14.19
C GLY A 165 -3.42 22.23 15.67
N LEU A 166 -2.66 21.48 16.46
CA LEU A 166 -2.98 21.21 17.83
C LEU A 166 -2.32 22.23 18.77
N THR A 167 -3.03 23.26 19.15
CA THR A 167 -2.51 24.30 20.05
C THR A 167 -2.99 24.18 21.49
N GLU A 168 -4.24 23.74 21.67
CA GLU A 168 -4.85 23.59 23.01
C GLU A 168 -5.82 22.40 23.03
N SER A 169 -6.07 21.86 24.23
CA SER A 169 -7.06 20.79 24.40
C SER A 169 -8.47 21.27 24.05
N GLY A 170 -9.16 20.55 23.20
CA GLY A 170 -10.52 20.86 22.74
C GLY A 170 -10.61 21.83 21.56
N VAL A 171 -9.48 22.22 20.95
CA VAL A 171 -9.43 23.14 19.80
C VAL A 171 -8.34 22.71 18.83
N ILE A 172 -8.67 22.72 17.53
CA ILE A 172 -7.72 22.56 16.45
C ILE A 172 -7.67 23.87 15.68
N THR A 173 -6.50 24.51 15.62
CA THR A 173 -6.31 25.79 14.93
C THR A 173 -5.53 25.58 13.64
N LEU A 174 -6.11 25.93 12.51
CA LEU A 174 -5.51 25.82 11.19
C LEU A 174 -5.09 27.22 10.71
N PRO A 175 -3.79 27.51 10.57
CA PRO A 175 -3.30 28.77 10.00
C PRO A 175 -3.75 28.91 8.52
N GLU A 176 -4.03 30.16 8.09
CA GLU A 176 -4.49 30.44 6.74
C GLU A 176 -3.59 29.85 5.65
N SER A 177 -2.27 29.93 5.82
CA SER A 177 -1.31 29.34 4.89
C SER A 177 -1.48 27.83 4.71
N ARG A 178 -1.89 27.14 5.77
CA ARG A 178 -2.06 25.68 5.75
C ARG A 178 -3.44 25.27 5.24
N VAL A 179 -4.45 26.08 5.46
CA VAL A 179 -5.76 25.90 4.82
C VAL A 179 -5.65 26.14 3.31
N ALA A 180 -4.86 27.11 2.88
CA ALA A 180 -4.54 27.35 1.49
C ALA A 180 -3.77 26.18 0.86
N ASP A 181 -2.80 25.62 1.57
CA ASP A 181 -2.07 24.41 1.15
C ASP A 181 -3.02 23.21 0.99
N LEU A 182 -3.98 23.05 1.90
CA LEU A 182 -5.00 21.99 1.80
C LEU A 182 -5.94 22.23 0.61
N ASN A 183 -6.33 23.46 0.33
CA ASN A 183 -7.15 23.81 -0.84
C ASN A 183 -6.43 23.56 -2.18
N GLY A 184 -5.11 23.56 -2.19
CA GLY A 184 -4.28 23.32 -3.37
C GLY A 184 -3.71 21.90 -3.48
N LEU A 185 -3.95 21.04 -2.49
CA LEU A 185 -3.50 19.65 -2.54
C LEU A 185 -4.24 18.92 -3.64
N ALA A 186 -3.59 18.89 -4.81
CA ALA A 186 -3.96 18.02 -5.89
C ALA A 186 -4.10 16.59 -5.39
N THR A 187 -5.00 15.86 -5.99
CA THR A 187 -5.24 14.43 -5.86
C THR A 187 -3.98 13.68 -5.47
N LYS A 188 -3.90 13.21 -4.24
CA LYS A 188 -2.84 12.28 -3.87
C LYS A 188 -3.13 10.96 -4.59
N ARG A 189 -2.11 10.34 -5.14
CA ARG A 189 -2.25 9.05 -5.81
C ARG A 189 -2.76 8.02 -4.81
N ASP A 190 -3.60 7.12 -5.32
CA ASP A 190 -4.04 5.93 -4.60
C ASP A 190 -2.83 5.21 -3.98
N THR A 191 -2.83 5.08 -2.67
CA THR A 191 -1.80 4.38 -1.90
C THR A 191 -2.24 2.95 -1.59
N SER A 192 -3.50 2.60 -1.84
CA SER A 192 -4.00 1.23 -1.66
C SER A 192 -3.27 0.26 -2.59
N ILE A 193 -3.04 -0.95 -2.11
CA ILE A 193 -2.45 -2.03 -2.90
C ILE A 193 -3.50 -3.12 -3.06
N LYS A 194 -3.84 -3.43 -4.31
CA LYS A 194 -4.74 -4.53 -4.64
C LYS A 194 -3.95 -5.81 -4.82
N ILE A 195 -4.28 -6.82 -4.04
CA ILE A 195 -3.58 -8.11 -4.04
C ILE A 195 -4.56 -9.20 -4.47
N LEU A 196 -4.12 -10.05 -5.38
CA LEU A 196 -4.84 -11.26 -5.81
C LEU A 196 -4.04 -12.50 -5.44
N SER A 197 -4.68 -13.47 -4.80
CA SER A 197 -4.19 -14.85 -4.67
C SER A 197 -4.99 -15.75 -5.58
N GLN A 198 -4.34 -16.57 -6.41
CA GLN A 198 -5.02 -17.44 -7.35
C GLN A 198 -4.25 -18.74 -7.59
N ASN A 199 -4.74 -19.86 -7.09
CA ASN A 199 -4.34 -21.16 -7.61
C ASN A 199 -4.89 -21.30 -9.04
N VAL A 200 -4.01 -21.45 -10.04
CA VAL A 200 -4.41 -21.46 -11.46
C VAL A 200 -4.68 -22.86 -11.99
N ARG A 201 -4.53 -23.88 -11.19
CA ARG A 201 -4.66 -25.30 -11.56
C ARG A 201 -3.69 -25.72 -12.67
N CYS A 202 -2.78 -26.62 -12.37
CA CYS A 202 -1.65 -26.98 -13.25
C CYS A 202 -2.03 -27.82 -14.48
N THR A 203 -3.21 -28.49 -14.48
CA THR A 203 -3.63 -29.43 -15.51
C THR A 203 -4.77 -28.92 -16.38
N ASP A 204 -4.91 -29.47 -17.59
CA ASP A 204 -6.14 -29.36 -18.37
C ASP A 204 -7.22 -30.21 -17.72
N ASP A 205 -8.39 -29.64 -17.53
CA ASP A 205 -9.55 -30.32 -16.98
C ASP A 205 -10.70 -30.32 -18.02
N PRO A 206 -11.64 -31.31 -17.96
CA PRO A 206 -12.75 -31.43 -18.93
C PRO A 206 -13.78 -30.31 -18.75
N ASN A 207 -14.81 -30.35 -19.62
CA ASN A 207 -16.00 -29.49 -19.55
C ASN A 207 -15.73 -27.98 -19.64
N GLY A 208 -14.84 -27.56 -20.53
CA GLY A 208 -14.53 -26.17 -20.74
C GLY A 208 -13.56 -25.60 -19.71
N ASN A 209 -12.77 -26.45 -19.05
CA ASN A 209 -11.79 -26.04 -18.02
C ASN A 209 -10.35 -26.37 -18.43
N SER A 210 -10.03 -26.34 -19.72
CA SER A 210 -8.65 -26.41 -20.18
C SER A 210 -7.86 -25.18 -19.70
N ILE A 211 -6.55 -25.31 -19.59
CA ILE A 211 -5.66 -24.17 -19.27
C ILE A 211 -5.89 -22.99 -20.24
N ALA A 212 -6.20 -23.28 -21.51
CA ALA A 212 -6.44 -22.22 -22.49
C ALA A 212 -7.70 -21.40 -22.17
N GLU A 213 -8.81 -22.07 -21.89
CA GLU A 213 -10.10 -21.45 -21.56
C GLU A 213 -10.05 -20.71 -20.22
N ARG A 214 -9.44 -21.32 -19.20
CA ARG A 214 -9.25 -20.66 -17.90
C ARG A 214 -8.34 -19.45 -17.99
N ALA A 215 -7.30 -19.50 -18.84
CA ALA A 215 -6.42 -18.35 -19.04
C ALA A 215 -7.14 -17.15 -19.66
N GLU A 216 -8.12 -17.36 -20.54
CA GLU A 216 -8.94 -16.27 -21.10
C GLU A 216 -9.80 -15.62 -20.01
N ARG A 217 -10.46 -16.43 -19.18
CA ARG A 217 -11.29 -15.96 -18.05
C ARG A 217 -10.46 -15.24 -16.98
N LEU A 218 -9.29 -15.80 -16.64
CA LEU A 218 -8.37 -15.14 -15.70
C LEU A 218 -7.86 -13.81 -16.25
N GLN A 219 -7.66 -13.69 -17.57
CA GLN A 219 -7.32 -12.42 -18.18
C GLN A 219 -8.45 -11.39 -18.00
N GLU A 220 -9.70 -11.77 -18.17
CA GLU A 220 -10.87 -10.90 -17.95
C GLU A 220 -10.95 -10.45 -16.47
N LEU A 221 -10.75 -11.38 -15.53
CA LEU A 221 -10.69 -11.08 -14.10
C LEU A 221 -9.58 -10.05 -13.78
N ILE A 222 -8.37 -10.26 -14.30
CA ILE A 222 -7.25 -9.34 -14.06
C ILE A 222 -7.54 -7.95 -14.67
N LEU A 223 -8.17 -7.89 -15.84
CA LEU A 223 -8.58 -6.63 -16.48
C LEU A 223 -9.63 -5.85 -15.68
N GLU A 224 -10.54 -6.56 -15.02
CA GLU A 224 -11.60 -5.97 -14.20
C GLU A 224 -11.05 -5.46 -12.86
N TYR A 225 -10.39 -6.33 -12.09
CA TYR A 225 -9.90 -6.00 -10.75
C TYR A 225 -8.62 -5.16 -10.76
N LYS A 226 -7.81 -5.27 -11.81
CA LYS A 226 -6.51 -4.57 -11.95
C LYS A 226 -5.65 -4.69 -10.70
N PRO A 227 -5.36 -5.91 -10.21
CA PRO A 227 -4.54 -6.10 -9.03
C PRO A 227 -3.13 -5.54 -9.25
N ASP A 228 -2.54 -4.97 -8.24
CA ASP A 228 -1.15 -4.48 -8.28
C ASP A 228 -0.14 -5.63 -8.12
N LEU A 229 -0.51 -6.60 -7.30
CA LEU A 229 0.29 -7.78 -6.96
C LEU A 229 -0.57 -9.04 -7.13
N ILE A 230 0.00 -10.06 -7.75
CA ILE A 230 -0.68 -11.35 -7.95
C ILE A 230 0.25 -12.47 -7.50
N GLY A 231 -0.18 -13.27 -6.53
CA GLY A 231 0.44 -14.54 -6.19
C GLY A 231 -0.31 -15.70 -6.86
N THR A 232 0.38 -16.51 -7.67
CA THR A 232 -0.25 -17.66 -8.32
C THR A 232 0.37 -18.97 -7.87
N GLN A 233 -0.45 -19.98 -7.61
CA GLN A 233 -0.03 -21.33 -7.24
C GLN A 233 -0.34 -22.29 -8.38
N GLU A 234 0.30 -23.45 -8.39
CA GLU A 234 0.22 -24.44 -9.47
C GLU A 234 0.63 -23.90 -10.86
N THR A 235 1.37 -22.83 -10.90
CA THR A 235 1.84 -22.25 -12.14
C THR A 235 2.85 -23.18 -12.80
N THR A 236 2.59 -23.58 -14.03
CA THR A 236 3.52 -24.36 -14.86
C THR A 236 4.27 -23.49 -15.87
N ALA A 237 5.24 -24.04 -16.57
CA ALA A 237 5.87 -23.34 -17.70
C ALA A 237 4.84 -22.89 -18.75
N GLY A 238 3.76 -23.68 -18.94
CA GLY A 238 2.63 -23.35 -19.81
C GLY A 238 1.88 -22.09 -19.31
N TRP A 239 1.56 -22.01 -18.03
CA TRP A 239 0.94 -20.86 -17.40
C TRP A 239 1.83 -19.62 -17.46
N ASN A 240 3.12 -19.74 -17.15
CA ASN A 240 4.06 -18.64 -17.29
C ASN A 240 4.13 -18.10 -18.74
N ALA A 241 4.02 -18.98 -19.73
CA ALA A 241 3.92 -18.56 -21.13
C ALA A 241 2.59 -17.84 -21.44
N LYS A 242 1.46 -18.24 -20.81
CA LYS A 242 0.18 -17.54 -20.92
C LYS A 242 0.25 -16.14 -20.31
N PHE A 243 0.77 -15.98 -19.10
CA PHE A 243 0.95 -14.66 -18.48
C PHE A 243 1.80 -13.72 -19.35
N LYS A 244 2.97 -14.18 -19.83
CA LYS A 244 3.79 -13.41 -20.77
C LYS A 244 3.05 -13.08 -22.07
N GLY A 245 2.15 -13.95 -22.51
CA GLY A 245 1.29 -13.72 -23.66
C GLY A 245 0.26 -12.61 -23.40
N MET A 246 -0.41 -12.62 -22.25
CA MET A 246 -1.37 -11.59 -21.82
C MET A 246 -0.71 -10.21 -21.72
N ILE A 247 0.47 -10.14 -21.09
CA ILE A 247 1.25 -8.90 -20.96
C ILE A 247 1.64 -8.35 -22.34
N ARG A 248 2.24 -9.19 -23.21
CA ARG A 248 2.77 -8.75 -24.52
C ARG A 248 1.69 -8.27 -25.49
N ARG A 249 0.50 -8.80 -25.40
CA ARG A 249 -0.64 -8.40 -26.23
C ARG A 249 -1.37 -7.17 -25.71
N GLY A 250 -0.86 -6.55 -24.62
CA GLY A 250 -1.46 -5.37 -24.01
C GLY A 250 -2.78 -5.64 -23.31
N GLY A 251 -3.03 -6.93 -22.94
CA GLY A 251 -4.27 -7.29 -22.28
C GLY A 251 -4.33 -6.79 -20.84
N ILE A 252 -3.43 -7.26 -20.01
CA ILE A 252 -3.52 -7.06 -18.55
C ILE A 252 -2.66 -5.92 -18.00
N GLY A 253 -1.87 -5.23 -18.80
CA GLY A 253 -0.97 -4.16 -18.35
C GLY A 253 0.49 -4.58 -18.29
N ASN A 254 1.32 -3.74 -17.65
CA ASN A 254 2.77 -3.92 -17.59
C ASN A 254 3.17 -4.67 -16.32
N TYR A 255 2.97 -5.99 -16.33
CA TYR A 255 3.43 -6.85 -15.25
C TYR A 255 4.79 -7.49 -15.55
N GLU A 256 5.59 -7.64 -14.50
CA GLU A 256 6.77 -8.50 -14.51
C GLU A 256 6.57 -9.72 -13.61
N LEU A 257 7.26 -10.80 -13.93
CA LEU A 257 7.15 -12.09 -13.27
C LEU A 257 8.45 -12.41 -12.52
N VAL A 258 8.33 -12.88 -11.28
CA VAL A 258 9.43 -13.46 -10.49
C VAL A 258 9.06 -14.83 -9.95
N GLY A 259 10.06 -15.64 -9.68
CA GLY A 259 9.94 -16.98 -9.12
C GLY A 259 10.63 -18.06 -9.95
N ASP A 260 11.09 -19.08 -9.25
CA ASP A 260 11.74 -20.26 -9.81
C ASP A 260 10.87 -21.51 -9.62
N SER A 261 11.17 -22.56 -10.39
CA SER A 261 10.49 -23.84 -10.25
C SER A 261 10.85 -24.54 -8.94
N ARG A 262 9.87 -25.22 -8.33
CA ARG A 262 10.12 -26.10 -7.18
C ARG A 262 11.15 -27.21 -7.46
N ASN A 263 11.37 -27.58 -8.73
CA ASN A 263 12.36 -28.56 -9.14
C ASN A 263 13.78 -27.99 -9.22
N GLY A 264 13.97 -26.67 -9.00
CA GLY A 264 15.26 -26.00 -8.99
C GLY A 264 15.26 -24.71 -9.81
N LYS A 265 16.12 -23.76 -9.45
CA LYS A 265 16.21 -22.42 -10.07
C LYS A 265 16.48 -22.42 -11.58
N LYS A 266 16.97 -23.52 -12.14
CA LYS A 266 17.22 -23.68 -13.59
C LYS A 266 16.26 -24.67 -14.26
N ALA A 267 15.37 -25.28 -13.51
CA ALA A 267 14.43 -26.25 -14.03
C ALA A 267 13.41 -25.54 -14.97
N LYS A 268 13.01 -26.30 -16.01
CA LYS A 268 12.02 -25.82 -16.99
C LYS A 268 10.66 -26.55 -16.83
N ASP A 269 10.60 -27.42 -15.87
CA ASP A 269 9.46 -28.25 -15.53
C ASP A 269 9.11 -28.06 -14.04
N GLY A 270 8.04 -28.68 -13.60
CA GLY A 270 7.53 -28.54 -12.24
C GLY A 270 6.52 -27.40 -12.14
N GLU A 271 6.30 -26.94 -10.92
CA GLU A 271 5.40 -25.83 -10.59
C GLU A 271 6.18 -24.68 -9.98
N TRP A 272 5.67 -23.48 -10.20
CA TRP A 272 6.14 -22.22 -9.64
C TRP A 272 5.05 -21.64 -8.73
N ASN A 273 5.46 -20.94 -7.72
CA ASN A 273 4.61 -19.97 -7.03
C ASN A 273 4.95 -18.60 -7.60
N THR A 274 4.46 -18.31 -8.81
CA THR A 274 4.82 -17.10 -9.53
C THR A 274 4.22 -15.87 -8.86
N ILE A 275 5.01 -14.82 -8.72
CA ILE A 275 4.53 -13.49 -8.41
C ILE A 275 4.53 -12.67 -9.69
N LEU A 276 3.39 -11.99 -9.96
CA LEU A 276 3.30 -10.93 -10.93
C LEU A 276 3.13 -9.61 -10.18
N TYR A 277 3.92 -8.60 -10.53
CA TYR A 277 3.78 -7.25 -9.96
C TYR A 277 3.64 -6.21 -11.06
N ASN A 278 2.84 -5.19 -10.81
CA ASN A 278 2.65 -4.06 -11.73
C ASN A 278 3.94 -3.24 -11.80
N ALA A 279 4.70 -3.38 -12.89
CA ALA A 279 5.98 -2.72 -13.08
C ALA A 279 5.87 -1.20 -13.35
N ASP A 280 4.68 -0.68 -13.65
CA ASP A 280 4.47 0.76 -13.70
C ASP A 280 4.48 1.36 -12.30
N ARG A 281 3.95 0.64 -11.31
CA ARG A 281 3.87 1.05 -9.92
C ARG A 281 5.09 0.64 -9.09
N PHE A 282 5.58 -0.58 -9.24
CA PHE A 282 6.64 -1.13 -8.39
C PHE A 282 7.99 -1.22 -9.09
N GLU A 283 9.04 -1.04 -8.31
CA GLU A 283 10.42 -1.35 -8.64
C GLU A 283 10.86 -2.57 -7.84
N LEU A 284 11.34 -3.62 -8.53
CA LEU A 284 11.89 -4.80 -7.88
C LEU A 284 13.27 -4.49 -7.30
N LEU A 285 13.41 -4.61 -5.99
CA LEU A 285 14.69 -4.42 -5.29
C LEU A 285 15.44 -5.73 -5.10
N ASP A 286 14.72 -6.80 -4.73
CA ASP A 286 15.28 -8.13 -4.50
C ASP A 286 14.17 -9.18 -4.63
N SER A 287 14.53 -10.42 -4.97
CA SER A 287 13.60 -11.55 -4.99
C SER A 287 14.34 -12.87 -4.94
N ASP A 288 13.73 -13.88 -4.36
CA ASP A 288 14.22 -15.25 -4.41
C ASP A 288 13.08 -16.27 -4.31
N THR A 289 13.40 -17.52 -4.58
CA THR A 289 12.57 -18.68 -4.31
C THR A 289 13.29 -19.59 -3.34
N THR A 290 12.65 -19.88 -2.21
CA THR A 290 13.16 -20.72 -1.14
C THR A 290 12.35 -22.00 -1.01
N TRP A 291 12.99 -23.12 -0.69
CA TRP A 291 12.33 -24.38 -0.42
C TRP A 291 11.90 -24.46 1.04
N LEU A 292 10.67 -24.92 1.26
CA LEU A 292 10.11 -25.10 2.59
C LEU A 292 10.63 -26.41 3.20
N SER A 293 11.91 -26.39 3.57
CA SER A 293 12.68 -27.52 4.08
C SER A 293 13.85 -27.03 4.95
N ASP A 294 14.53 -27.97 5.63
CA ASP A 294 15.71 -27.68 6.44
C ASP A 294 16.91 -27.12 5.62
N THR A 295 16.84 -27.23 4.29
CA THR A 295 17.80 -26.65 3.34
C THR A 295 17.12 -25.70 2.37
N PRO A 296 16.76 -24.48 2.79
CA PRO A 296 15.92 -23.57 2.02
C PRO A 296 16.50 -23.11 0.67
N THR A 297 17.77 -23.33 0.42
CA THR A 297 18.46 -22.95 -0.83
C THR A 297 18.55 -24.08 -1.86
N GLU A 298 18.05 -25.25 -1.54
CA GLU A 298 18.15 -26.45 -2.37
C GLU A 298 16.77 -27.13 -2.53
N PRO A 299 16.49 -27.81 -3.67
CA PRO A 299 15.24 -28.49 -3.90
C PRO A 299 15.07 -29.74 -3.03
N THR A 300 14.81 -29.50 -1.76
CA THR A 300 14.54 -30.52 -0.75
C THR A 300 13.16 -30.32 -0.12
N LYS A 301 12.70 -31.28 0.67
CA LYS A 301 11.41 -31.23 1.36
C LYS A 301 11.52 -31.73 2.79
N VAL A 302 10.63 -31.28 3.68
CA VAL A 302 10.54 -31.81 5.05
C VAL A 302 10.11 -33.27 5.02
N GLU A 303 10.45 -34.00 6.06
CA GLU A 303 10.04 -35.40 6.22
C GLU A 303 8.51 -35.54 6.21
N GLY A 304 8.01 -36.50 5.48
CA GLY A 304 6.56 -36.73 5.32
C GLY A 304 5.88 -35.90 4.23
N ALA A 305 6.53 -34.89 3.67
CA ALA A 305 5.97 -34.12 2.58
C ALA A 305 5.90 -34.96 1.28
N LEU A 306 4.79 -34.82 0.56
CA LEU A 306 4.59 -35.51 -0.73
C LEU A 306 5.31 -34.78 -1.86
N CYS A 307 5.29 -33.46 -1.86
CA CYS A 307 5.85 -32.61 -2.91
C CYS A 307 7.01 -31.74 -2.39
N LEU A 308 7.86 -31.28 -3.30
CA LEU A 308 8.71 -30.13 -3.06
C LEU A 308 7.79 -28.89 -2.97
N ARG A 309 7.92 -28.11 -1.92
CA ARG A 309 7.16 -26.85 -1.73
C ARG A 309 8.11 -25.69 -1.57
N ILE A 310 7.69 -24.56 -2.09
CA ILE A 310 8.50 -23.34 -2.18
C ILE A 310 7.70 -22.14 -1.74
N CYS A 311 8.41 -21.10 -1.34
CA CYS A 311 7.90 -19.75 -1.27
C CYS A 311 8.71 -18.88 -2.24
N THR A 312 8.03 -18.13 -3.08
CA THR A 312 8.63 -17.03 -3.83
C THR A 312 8.36 -15.73 -3.07
N TRP A 313 9.36 -14.89 -2.93
CA TRP A 313 9.21 -13.57 -2.31
C TRP A 313 9.87 -12.49 -3.17
N ALA A 314 9.35 -11.27 -3.06
CA ALA A 314 9.83 -10.08 -3.73
C ALA A 314 9.85 -8.90 -2.77
N LEU A 315 10.94 -8.17 -2.73
CA LEU A 315 11.06 -6.87 -2.07
C LEU A 315 10.82 -5.80 -3.12
N LEU A 316 9.76 -5.04 -2.97
CA LEU A 316 9.24 -4.13 -3.96
C LEU A 316 9.18 -2.72 -3.39
N LYS A 317 9.64 -1.72 -4.16
CA LYS A 317 9.48 -0.31 -3.81
C LYS A 317 8.30 0.25 -4.58
N ASP A 318 7.29 0.74 -3.87
CA ASP A 318 6.18 1.48 -4.47
C ASP A 318 6.68 2.86 -4.96
N LYS A 319 6.62 3.11 -6.26
CA LYS A 319 7.04 4.37 -6.88
C LYS A 319 6.10 5.54 -6.54
N ASN A 320 4.88 5.25 -6.10
CA ASN A 320 3.91 6.26 -5.72
C ASN A 320 4.20 6.82 -4.33
N THR A 321 4.52 5.96 -3.37
CA THR A 321 4.74 6.33 -1.97
C THR A 321 6.21 6.37 -1.58
N GLY A 322 7.07 5.63 -2.28
CA GLY A 322 8.47 5.38 -1.91
C GLY A 322 8.65 4.28 -0.87
N GLU A 323 7.56 3.71 -0.38
CA GLU A 323 7.58 2.64 0.62
C GLU A 323 8.12 1.34 0.03
N ILE A 324 8.82 0.58 0.86
CA ILE A 324 9.32 -0.75 0.50
C ILE A 324 8.43 -1.78 1.18
N ILE A 325 7.91 -2.72 0.41
CA ILE A 325 7.04 -3.79 0.88
C ILE A 325 7.66 -5.15 0.57
N LEU A 326 7.35 -6.14 1.39
CA LEU A 326 7.66 -7.53 1.15
C LEU A 326 6.40 -8.26 0.72
N PHE A 327 6.43 -8.88 -0.46
CA PHE A 327 5.36 -9.72 -0.96
C PHE A 327 5.84 -11.15 -1.14
N ALA A 328 5.13 -12.12 -0.59
CA ALA A 328 5.46 -13.53 -0.67
C ALA A 328 4.26 -14.36 -1.16
N ASN A 329 4.55 -15.47 -1.82
CA ASN A 329 3.55 -16.38 -2.36
C ASN A 329 3.99 -17.83 -2.16
N THR A 330 3.12 -18.67 -1.62
CA THR A 330 3.42 -20.06 -1.28
C THR A 330 2.31 -21.03 -1.70
N HIS A 331 2.61 -22.32 -1.68
CA HIS A 331 1.66 -23.40 -1.79
C HIS A 331 2.14 -24.54 -0.90
N LEU A 332 1.42 -24.80 0.20
CA LEU A 332 1.80 -25.80 1.19
C LEU A 332 1.48 -27.22 0.73
N ASP A 333 2.05 -28.21 1.41
CA ASP A 333 1.85 -29.61 1.07
C ASP A 333 0.43 -30.09 1.45
N HIS A 334 -0.15 -30.92 0.63
CA HIS A 334 -1.49 -31.47 0.83
C HIS A 334 -1.51 -32.76 1.67
N SER A 335 -0.38 -33.16 2.28
CA SER A 335 -0.27 -34.43 3.02
C SER A 335 -0.98 -34.39 4.38
N ASN A 336 -0.49 -33.60 5.33
CA ASN A 336 -1.02 -33.51 6.69
C ASN A 336 -0.62 -32.20 7.38
N ASP A 337 -1.26 -31.90 8.52
CA ASP A 337 -1.08 -30.66 9.26
C ASP A 337 0.32 -30.49 9.83
N GLN A 338 0.97 -31.56 10.27
CA GLN A 338 2.33 -31.51 10.83
C GLN A 338 3.34 -31.04 9.78
N VAL A 339 3.22 -31.54 8.55
CA VAL A 339 4.07 -31.12 7.43
C VAL A 339 3.82 -29.65 7.09
N ARG A 340 2.55 -29.24 6.99
CA ARG A 340 2.19 -27.85 6.70
C ARG A 340 2.67 -26.87 7.78
N SER A 341 2.49 -27.24 9.06
CA SER A 341 2.99 -26.42 10.17
C SER A 341 4.51 -26.29 10.14
N ALA A 342 5.24 -27.37 9.91
CA ALA A 342 6.69 -27.33 9.76
C ALA A 342 7.13 -26.47 8.57
N GLN A 343 6.43 -26.53 7.45
CA GLN A 343 6.69 -25.65 6.30
C GLN A 343 6.43 -24.18 6.62
N MET A 344 5.41 -23.89 7.39
CA MET A 344 5.13 -22.51 7.83
C MET A 344 6.16 -21.98 8.80
N ASP A 345 6.60 -22.78 9.78
CA ASP A 345 7.67 -22.37 10.68
C ASP A 345 8.95 -22.05 9.91
N ILE A 346 9.35 -22.91 8.97
CA ILE A 346 10.51 -22.67 8.10
C ILE A 346 10.37 -21.37 7.31
N LEU A 347 9.19 -21.12 6.73
CA LEU A 347 8.92 -19.89 5.97
C LEU A 347 9.04 -18.66 6.84
N MET A 348 8.37 -18.67 8.01
CA MET A 348 8.36 -17.54 8.94
C MET A 348 9.74 -17.24 9.50
N ASP A 349 10.51 -18.27 9.81
CA ASP A 349 11.89 -18.11 10.33
C ASP A 349 12.83 -17.61 9.23
N TYR A 350 12.69 -18.09 7.99
CA TYR A 350 13.49 -17.62 6.85
C TYR A 350 13.28 -16.15 6.51
N LEU A 351 12.05 -15.66 6.64
CA LEU A 351 11.70 -14.28 6.34
C LEU A 351 11.65 -13.37 7.57
N ALA A 352 11.94 -13.86 8.77
CA ALA A 352 11.70 -13.16 10.05
C ALA A 352 12.25 -11.74 10.09
N ASP A 353 13.52 -11.55 9.69
CA ASP A 353 14.16 -10.22 9.69
C ASP A 353 13.43 -9.24 8.76
N ARG A 354 13.01 -9.70 7.57
CA ARG A 354 12.30 -8.88 6.59
C ARG A 354 10.87 -8.57 7.02
N ILE A 355 10.16 -9.55 7.60
CA ILE A 355 8.80 -9.35 8.13
C ILE A 355 8.80 -8.32 9.25
N GLY A 356 9.85 -8.29 10.08
CA GLY A 356 10.01 -7.29 11.14
C GLY A 356 10.32 -5.88 10.62
N GLU A 357 10.86 -5.76 9.40
CA GLU A 357 11.32 -4.49 8.82
C GLU A 357 10.28 -3.83 7.92
N TYR A 358 9.55 -4.62 7.10
CA TYR A 358 8.68 -4.10 6.03
C TYR A 358 7.19 -4.44 6.25
N PRO A 359 6.26 -3.64 5.69
CA PRO A 359 4.91 -4.10 5.40
C PRO A 359 4.97 -5.42 4.63
N PHE A 360 4.24 -6.42 5.10
CA PHE A 360 4.34 -7.78 4.59
C PHE A 360 2.99 -8.36 4.20
N TYR A 361 2.96 -8.98 3.02
CA TYR A 361 1.79 -9.70 2.50
C TYR A 361 2.21 -11.10 2.05
N LEU A 362 1.43 -12.10 2.45
CA LEU A 362 1.64 -13.49 2.10
C LEU A 362 0.36 -14.06 1.47
N THR A 363 0.45 -14.41 0.19
CA THR A 363 -0.61 -15.12 -0.54
C THR A 363 -0.30 -16.61 -0.64
N GLY A 364 -1.32 -17.44 -0.77
CA GLY A 364 -1.07 -18.85 -1.04
C GLY A 364 -2.31 -19.75 -0.98
N ASP A 365 -2.12 -20.95 -1.53
CA ASP A 365 -2.90 -22.12 -1.23
C ASP A 365 -2.24 -22.86 -0.06
N PHE A 366 -2.86 -22.79 1.10
CA PHE A 366 -2.31 -23.33 2.34
C PHE A 366 -2.71 -24.79 2.55
N ASN A 367 -3.59 -25.34 1.71
CA ASN A 367 -4.11 -26.69 1.85
C ASN A 367 -4.62 -27.01 3.27
N CYS A 368 -5.06 -26.02 4.00
CA CYS A 368 -5.58 -26.14 5.36
C CYS A 368 -6.77 -25.19 5.56
N GLU A 369 -7.69 -25.56 6.42
CA GLU A 369 -8.87 -24.79 6.74
C GLU A 369 -8.63 -23.84 7.91
N VAL A 370 -9.47 -22.84 8.05
CA VAL A 370 -9.54 -21.93 9.21
C VAL A 370 -9.62 -22.76 10.49
N ASN A 371 -8.90 -22.35 11.54
CA ASN A 371 -8.79 -23.01 12.86
C ASN A 371 -8.08 -24.37 12.83
N SER A 372 -7.44 -24.77 11.75
CA SER A 372 -6.53 -25.92 11.75
C SER A 372 -5.16 -25.55 12.36
N ILE A 373 -4.40 -26.58 12.77
CA ILE A 373 -3.07 -26.36 13.37
C ILE A 373 -2.14 -25.50 12.44
N PRO A 374 -2.05 -25.77 11.11
CA PRO A 374 -1.25 -24.94 10.23
C PRO A 374 -1.74 -23.48 10.17
N TYR A 375 -3.06 -23.28 10.14
CA TYR A 375 -3.64 -21.94 10.16
C TYR A 375 -3.27 -21.20 11.46
N GLU A 376 -3.37 -21.85 12.63
CA GLU A 376 -2.95 -21.29 13.91
C GLU A 376 -1.45 -20.98 13.96
N THR A 377 -0.61 -21.79 13.31
CA THR A 377 0.84 -21.53 13.17
C THR A 377 1.10 -20.20 12.45
N VAL A 378 0.37 -19.94 11.36
CA VAL A 378 0.47 -18.67 10.63
C VAL A 378 -0.06 -17.50 11.46
N THR A 379 -1.27 -17.65 12.01
CA THR A 379 -1.96 -16.55 12.71
C THR A 379 -1.35 -16.23 14.08
N ALA A 380 -0.44 -17.05 14.59
CA ALA A 380 0.42 -16.68 15.70
C ALA A 380 1.40 -15.55 15.40
N ARG A 381 1.68 -15.28 14.12
CA ARG A 381 2.68 -14.28 13.66
C ARG A 381 2.12 -13.26 12.67
N LEU A 382 1.05 -13.58 11.95
CA LEU A 382 0.41 -12.75 10.94
C LEU A 382 -1.09 -12.67 11.18
N GLN A 383 -1.74 -11.74 10.52
CA GLN A 383 -3.18 -11.56 10.58
C GLN A 383 -3.81 -12.05 9.27
N ASP A 384 -4.96 -12.69 9.37
CA ASP A 384 -5.77 -13.08 8.22
C ASP A 384 -6.53 -11.86 7.67
N SER A 385 -6.28 -11.50 6.42
CA SER A 385 -6.91 -10.34 5.79
C SER A 385 -8.42 -10.46 5.68
N HIS A 386 -8.96 -11.67 5.52
CA HIS A 386 -10.40 -11.91 5.50
C HIS A 386 -11.06 -11.59 6.87
N LYS A 387 -10.37 -11.87 7.97
CA LYS A 387 -10.89 -11.65 9.33
C LYS A 387 -10.69 -10.22 9.83
N THR A 388 -9.73 -9.50 9.25
CA THR A 388 -9.33 -8.16 9.71
C THR A 388 -9.73 -7.05 8.76
N ALA A 389 -10.19 -7.38 7.54
CA ALA A 389 -10.72 -6.39 6.61
C ALA A 389 -11.90 -5.62 7.21
N TRP A 390 -11.95 -4.34 6.91
CA TRP A 390 -13.03 -3.49 7.37
C TRP A 390 -14.35 -3.82 6.67
N GLU A 391 -14.26 -4.18 5.38
CA GLU A 391 -15.40 -4.55 4.57
C GLU A 391 -15.13 -5.88 3.86
N ASP A 392 -16.03 -6.84 4.06
CA ASP A 392 -16.02 -8.11 3.33
C ASP A 392 -17.07 -8.03 2.20
N LEU A 393 -16.59 -8.05 0.97
CA LEU A 393 -17.41 -8.03 -0.24
C LEU A 393 -17.76 -9.43 -0.73
N SER A 394 -17.32 -10.47 -0.04
CA SER A 394 -17.49 -11.85 -0.45
C SER A 394 -18.96 -12.26 -0.48
N THR A 395 -19.38 -12.89 -1.55
CA THR A 395 -20.66 -13.60 -1.64
C THR A 395 -20.48 -15.11 -1.52
N ALA A 396 -19.26 -15.61 -1.71
CA ALA A 396 -18.85 -16.98 -1.46
C ALA A 396 -18.18 -17.10 -0.08
N VAL A 397 -18.17 -18.31 0.46
CA VAL A 397 -17.53 -18.63 1.75
C VAL A 397 -16.34 -19.58 1.61
N ASN A 398 -16.10 -20.09 0.41
CA ASN A 398 -15.06 -21.07 0.11
C ASN A 398 -14.20 -20.58 -1.05
N THR A 399 -12.91 -20.82 -0.98
CA THR A 399 -11.95 -20.49 -2.06
C THR A 399 -11.69 -21.66 -2.98
N TYR A 400 -11.79 -22.91 -2.47
CA TYR A 400 -11.70 -24.13 -3.27
C TYR A 400 -13.10 -24.72 -3.51
N HIS A 401 -13.45 -24.96 -4.77
CA HIS A 401 -14.77 -25.43 -5.17
C HIS A 401 -14.76 -26.68 -6.10
N ALA A 402 -13.58 -27.09 -6.61
CA ALA A 402 -13.44 -28.25 -7.51
C ALA A 402 -14.43 -28.21 -8.68
N TYR A 403 -14.60 -27.04 -9.29
CA TYR A 403 -15.57 -26.79 -10.39
C TYR A 403 -17.05 -27.05 -10.00
N THR A 404 -17.41 -26.83 -8.74
CA THR A 404 -18.82 -26.91 -8.28
C THR A 404 -19.28 -25.54 -7.76
N VAL A 405 -20.56 -25.24 -7.90
CA VAL A 405 -21.13 -23.95 -7.46
C VAL A 405 -21.14 -23.80 -5.94
N GLU A 406 -21.20 -24.92 -5.21
CA GLU A 406 -21.39 -24.91 -3.75
C GLU A 406 -20.12 -24.64 -2.96
N GLY A 407 -18.94 -24.74 -3.61
CA GLY A 407 -17.65 -24.66 -2.91
C GLY A 407 -17.41 -25.83 -1.96
N LYS A 408 -16.21 -25.98 -1.43
CA LYS A 408 -15.85 -27.06 -0.51
C LYS A 408 -15.13 -26.59 0.75
N SER A 409 -14.13 -25.72 0.61
CA SER A 409 -13.31 -25.26 1.72
C SER A 409 -12.64 -23.93 1.44
N GLU A 410 -12.35 -23.17 2.49
CA GLU A 410 -11.50 -21.99 2.44
C GLU A 410 -10.08 -22.45 2.78
N ILE A 411 -9.21 -22.49 1.77
CA ILE A 411 -7.82 -22.96 1.89
C ILE A 411 -6.80 -22.03 1.23
N ASP A 412 -7.27 -21.02 0.54
CA ASP A 412 -6.46 -19.94 -0.01
C ASP A 412 -6.60 -18.71 0.87
N PHE A 413 -5.48 -18.12 1.26
CA PHE A 413 -5.47 -16.98 2.17
C PHE A 413 -4.57 -15.86 1.68
N ILE A 414 -4.85 -14.66 2.17
CA ILE A 414 -3.96 -13.52 2.16
C ILE A 414 -3.70 -13.14 3.61
N PHE A 415 -2.48 -13.31 4.08
CA PHE A 415 -2.04 -12.86 5.39
C PHE A 415 -1.24 -11.58 5.32
N HIS A 416 -1.24 -10.81 6.39
CA HIS A 416 -0.47 -9.57 6.51
C HIS A 416 0.10 -9.40 7.92
N ASN A 417 1.12 -8.52 8.08
CA ASN A 417 1.62 -8.11 9.39
C ASN A 417 0.88 -6.87 9.91
N ASP A 418 1.21 -6.43 11.13
CA ASP A 418 0.62 -5.28 11.82
C ASP A 418 0.96 -3.91 11.20
N ARG A 419 1.82 -3.88 10.16
CA ARG A 419 2.18 -2.66 9.43
C ARG A 419 1.21 -2.33 8.28
N THR A 420 0.19 -3.15 8.10
CA THR A 420 -0.78 -2.99 7.01
C THR A 420 -2.20 -3.14 7.55
N THR A 421 -3.16 -2.52 6.87
CA THR A 421 -4.57 -2.59 7.23
C THR A 421 -5.37 -3.01 5.99
N PRO A 422 -5.97 -4.20 5.98
CA PRO A 422 -6.87 -4.58 4.91
C PRO A 422 -8.15 -3.74 5.01
N VAL A 423 -8.47 -3.04 3.94
CA VAL A 423 -9.68 -2.19 3.89
C VAL A 423 -10.86 -2.98 3.34
N GLN A 424 -10.64 -3.71 2.25
CA GLN A 424 -11.65 -4.57 1.64
C GLN A 424 -11.07 -5.95 1.37
N TYR A 425 -11.93 -6.97 1.44
CA TYR A 425 -11.62 -8.35 1.09
C TYR A 425 -12.75 -8.93 0.24
N GLU A 426 -12.43 -9.80 -0.69
CA GLU A 426 -13.41 -10.49 -1.52
C GLU A 426 -12.94 -11.89 -1.91
N ILE A 427 -13.79 -12.89 -1.68
CA ILE A 427 -13.69 -14.17 -2.35
C ILE A 427 -14.46 -14.02 -3.68
N ILE A 428 -13.72 -13.93 -4.79
CA ILE A 428 -14.29 -13.65 -6.11
C ILE A 428 -15.04 -14.87 -6.61
N SER A 429 -16.36 -14.75 -6.73
CA SER A 429 -17.25 -15.82 -7.22
C SER A 429 -17.96 -15.46 -8.52
N LYS A 430 -17.52 -14.40 -9.19
CA LYS A 430 -18.11 -13.94 -10.45
C LYS A 430 -17.90 -14.94 -11.58
N ASP A 431 -18.93 -15.18 -12.37
CA ASP A 431 -18.90 -16.02 -13.57
C ASP A 431 -18.31 -15.23 -14.77
N TYR A 432 -17.20 -15.69 -15.32
CA TYR A 432 -16.55 -15.19 -16.53
C TYR A 432 -16.82 -16.08 -17.75
N GLY A 433 -18.02 -16.68 -17.83
CA GLY A 433 -18.35 -17.70 -18.83
C GLY A 433 -17.81 -19.09 -18.46
N GLY A 434 -17.62 -19.32 -17.17
CA GLY A 434 -17.11 -20.52 -16.53
C GLY A 434 -16.08 -20.22 -15.44
N PHE A 435 -15.53 -21.26 -14.85
CA PHE A 435 -14.55 -21.14 -13.77
C PHE A 435 -13.18 -20.67 -14.26
N VAL A 436 -12.54 -19.79 -13.51
CA VAL A 436 -11.14 -19.35 -13.76
C VAL A 436 -10.12 -20.39 -13.28
N SER A 437 -10.50 -21.23 -12.31
CA SER A 437 -9.74 -22.34 -11.74
C SER A 437 -10.71 -23.32 -11.08
N ASP A 438 -10.21 -24.34 -10.37
CA ASP A 438 -10.97 -25.11 -9.39
C ASP A 438 -10.94 -24.48 -7.97
N HIS A 439 -10.24 -23.37 -7.86
CA HIS A 439 -10.24 -22.44 -6.73
C HIS A 439 -10.92 -21.15 -7.09
#